data_d7f4ea28371b0f9e3f412505ab3ae744
#
_entry.id   d7f4ea28371b0f9e3f412505ab3ae744
#
_cell.length_a   1.000
_cell.length_b   1.000
_cell.length_c   1.000
_cell.angle_alpha   90.00
_cell.angle_beta   90.00
_cell.angle_gamma   90.00
#
_symmetry.space_group_name_H-M   'P 1'
#
loop_
_entity.id
_entity.type
_entity.pdbx_description
1 polymer ?
#
loop_
_entity_poly.entity_id
_entity_poly.type
_entity_poly.pdbx_seq_one_letter_code
_entity_poly.pdbx_strand_id
1 'polypeptide(L)'
;NASDSNNFLAVEDNSISTSARAIQAITISAGGLTALNVPIILEEQDELKWQTDVSDQHINLHYVQLDAGVRQRYRGICKQLTTADSADSFITCPAGSTIIVNFVQFCNQSGGTASNNSFTITDSSASSTKIIDKGAVANNGIAGFNRTFVLESGDSLNFTPDEQPFNVYASFLEIRNPPIRGQ
;
A
#
# COMPACT_ATOMS: atom_id res chain seq x y z
N ASN A 1 -20.14 7.23 21.18
CA ASN A 1 -20.02 8.46 20.41
C ASN A 1 -21.40 8.94 19.94
N ALA A 2 -21.71 10.24 20.05
CA ALA A 2 -23.03 10.81 19.70
C ALA A 2 -23.11 11.35 18.26
N SER A 3 -22.01 11.36 17.54
CA SER A 3 -21.92 11.82 16.15
C SER A 3 -21.14 10.85 15.27
N ASP A 4 -21.39 10.91 13.98
CA ASP A 4 -20.55 10.21 13.00
C ASP A 4 -19.10 10.70 13.09
N SER A 5 -18.17 9.81 12.83
CA SER A 5 -16.75 10.12 12.86
C SER A 5 -16.06 9.83 11.55
N ASN A 6 -15.14 10.70 11.17
CA ASN A 6 -14.21 10.46 10.08
C ASN A 6 -12.87 9.98 10.65
N ASN A 7 -12.45 8.85 10.21
CA ASN A 7 -11.27 8.18 10.73
C ASN A 7 -10.31 7.86 9.62
N PHE A 8 -9.03 7.83 9.94
CA PHE A 8 -7.99 7.38 9.03
C PHE A 8 -7.14 6.31 9.72
N LEU A 9 -6.98 5.20 9.04
CA LEU A 9 -5.92 4.26 9.35
C LEU A 9 -4.68 4.70 8.59
N ALA A 10 -3.56 4.83 9.27
CA ALA A 10 -2.31 5.28 8.69
C ALA A 10 -1.16 4.34 9.06
N VAL A 11 -0.18 4.23 8.20
CA VAL A 11 1.09 3.55 8.46
C VAL A 11 2.20 4.58 8.43
N GLU A 12 3.05 4.56 9.43
CA GLU A 12 4.34 5.23 9.42
C GLU A 12 5.39 4.18 9.11
N ASP A 13 5.92 4.26 7.89
CA ASP A 13 6.97 3.36 7.40
C ASP A 13 8.31 4.02 7.66
N ASN A 14 9.01 3.50 8.65
CA ASN A 14 10.27 4.08 9.13
C ASN A 14 11.44 3.79 8.17
N SER A 15 11.27 2.87 7.23
CA SER A 15 12.32 2.54 6.25
C SER A 15 12.45 3.58 5.12
N ILE A 16 11.37 4.29 4.80
CA ILE A 16 11.32 5.24 3.67
C ILE A 16 10.82 6.63 4.03
N SER A 17 10.10 6.78 5.13
CA SER A 17 9.50 8.06 5.51
C SER A 17 9.24 8.10 7.02
N THR A 18 9.40 9.26 7.58
CA THR A 18 9.12 9.52 8.99
C THR A 18 7.70 10.01 9.26
N SER A 19 6.87 10.13 8.24
CA SER A 19 5.51 10.66 8.41
C SER A 19 4.47 9.59 8.17
N ALA A 20 3.50 9.48 9.08
CA ALA A 20 2.36 8.59 8.92
C ALA A 20 1.55 8.92 7.65
N ARG A 21 1.21 7.89 6.89
CA ARG A 21 0.44 8.00 5.66
C ARG A 21 -0.90 7.31 5.82
N ALA A 22 -1.98 8.05 5.61
CA ALA A 22 -3.31 7.45 5.60
C ALA A 22 -3.41 6.42 4.48
N ILE A 23 -3.76 5.21 4.85
CA ILE A 23 -3.98 4.11 3.90
C ILE A 23 -5.47 3.80 3.72
N GLN A 24 -6.29 4.21 4.67
CA GLN A 24 -7.74 4.03 4.58
C GLN A 24 -8.47 5.16 5.30
N ALA A 25 -9.50 5.72 4.65
CA ALA A 25 -10.47 6.60 5.26
C ALA A 25 -11.75 5.83 5.59
N ILE A 26 -12.33 6.08 6.77
CA ILE A 26 -13.45 5.30 7.29
C ILE A 26 -14.41 6.23 8.00
N THR A 27 -15.66 6.23 7.58
CA THR A 27 -16.73 6.89 8.35
C THR A 27 -17.43 5.86 9.23
N ILE A 28 -17.52 6.13 10.52
CA ILE A 28 -18.24 5.29 11.50
C ILE A 28 -19.41 6.12 12.02
N SER A 29 -20.62 5.61 11.81
CA SER A 29 -21.83 6.24 12.32
C SER A 29 -21.87 6.23 13.85
N ALA A 30 -22.59 7.17 14.44
CA ALA A 30 -22.78 7.25 15.89
C ALA A 30 -23.25 5.92 16.48
N GLY A 31 -22.52 5.39 17.44
CA GLY A 31 -22.78 4.07 18.04
C GLY A 31 -22.51 2.88 17.12
N GLY A 32 -21.96 3.12 15.92
CA GLY A 32 -21.67 2.09 14.92
C GLY A 32 -20.36 1.35 15.22
N LEU A 33 -20.19 0.23 14.51
CA LEU A 33 -19.00 -0.60 14.48
C LEU A 33 -18.55 -0.77 13.04
N THR A 34 -17.25 -0.72 12.79
CA THR A 34 -16.66 -1.13 11.52
C THR A 34 -15.49 -2.06 11.75
N ALA A 35 -15.29 -2.97 10.83
CA ALA A 35 -14.15 -3.86 10.82
C ALA A 35 -13.30 -3.61 9.58
N LEU A 36 -12.00 -3.56 9.76
CA LEU A 36 -11.03 -3.48 8.68
C LEU A 36 -10.43 -4.86 8.45
N ASN A 37 -10.57 -5.34 7.25
CA ASN A 37 -10.01 -6.63 6.86
C ASN A 37 -8.97 -6.42 5.76
N VAL A 38 -7.90 -5.72 6.13
CA VAL A 38 -6.77 -5.43 5.24
C VAL A 38 -5.51 -6.10 5.78
N PRO A 39 -4.75 -6.82 4.97
CA PRO A 39 -3.51 -7.44 5.39
C PRO A 39 -2.40 -6.40 5.46
N ILE A 40 -2.23 -5.79 6.63
CA ILE A 40 -1.16 -4.83 6.89
C ILE A 40 0.05 -5.58 7.43
N ILE A 41 1.21 -5.37 6.83
CA ILE A 41 2.49 -5.85 7.31
C ILE A 41 3.27 -4.64 7.80
N LEU A 42 3.70 -4.68 9.04
CA LEU A 42 4.60 -3.72 9.66
C LEU A 42 5.98 -4.35 9.76
N GLU A 43 6.99 -3.66 9.31
CA GLU A 43 8.39 -4.03 9.53
C GLU A 43 8.88 -3.51 10.89
N GLU A 44 10.10 -3.83 11.25
CA GLU A 44 10.70 -3.33 12.49
C GLU A 44 10.69 -1.79 12.52
N GLN A 45 10.16 -1.22 13.59
CA GLN A 45 9.98 0.21 13.83
C GLN A 45 8.84 0.89 13.03
N ASP A 46 8.11 0.18 12.20
CA ASP A 46 6.91 0.73 11.58
C ASP A 46 5.79 0.88 12.62
N GLU A 47 4.95 1.88 12.45
CA GLU A 47 3.83 2.13 13.34
C GLU A 47 2.49 2.14 12.58
N LEU A 48 1.51 1.46 13.15
CA LEU A 48 0.11 1.59 12.75
C LEU A 48 -0.54 2.68 13.57
N LYS A 49 -1.08 3.70 12.91
CA LYS A 49 -1.71 4.85 13.56
C LYS A 49 -3.18 4.94 13.21
N TRP A 50 -3.96 5.34 14.21
CA TRP A 50 -5.36 5.67 14.05
C TRP A 50 -5.56 7.15 14.33
N GLN A 51 -6.17 7.84 13.38
CA GLN A 51 -6.54 9.24 13.52
C GLN A 51 -8.07 9.36 13.46
N THR A 52 -8.65 10.12 14.35
CA THR A 52 -10.09 10.35 14.44
C THR A 52 -10.37 11.82 14.71
N ASP A 53 -11.52 12.30 14.23
CA ASP A 53 -12.04 13.64 14.49
C ASP A 53 -12.94 13.70 15.75
N VAL A 54 -13.13 12.57 16.44
CA VAL A 54 -13.96 12.48 17.65
C VAL A 54 -13.24 11.71 18.76
N SER A 55 -13.65 11.98 19.99
CA SER A 55 -13.21 11.23 21.19
C SER A 55 -14.01 9.92 21.36
N ASP A 56 -13.58 9.08 22.30
CA ASP A 56 -14.29 7.89 22.78
C ASP A 56 -14.50 6.79 21.73
N GLN A 57 -13.44 6.49 20.98
CA GLN A 57 -13.40 5.32 20.13
C GLN A 57 -12.60 4.19 20.75
N HIS A 58 -13.09 2.96 20.56
CA HIS A 58 -12.40 1.75 20.98
C HIS A 58 -11.88 1.01 19.75
N ILE A 59 -10.61 0.67 19.79
CA ILE A 59 -9.94 -0.07 18.74
C ILE A 59 -9.54 -1.44 19.28
N ASN A 60 -9.88 -2.48 18.55
CA ASN A 60 -9.41 -3.84 18.82
C ASN A 60 -8.58 -4.32 17.64
N LEU A 61 -7.34 -4.71 17.91
CA LEU A 61 -6.39 -5.14 16.90
C LEU A 61 -5.95 -6.59 17.18
N HIS A 62 -6.09 -7.44 16.17
CA HIS A 62 -5.51 -8.78 16.16
C HIS A 62 -4.36 -8.82 15.18
N TYR A 63 -3.22 -9.34 15.63
CA TYR A 63 -2.03 -9.43 14.79
C TYR A 63 -1.26 -10.72 15.07
N VAL A 64 -0.39 -11.08 14.14
CA VAL A 64 0.59 -12.15 14.28
C VAL A 64 1.98 -11.53 14.13
N GLN A 65 2.85 -11.79 15.08
CA GLN A 65 4.26 -11.43 14.97
C GLN A 65 5.03 -12.60 14.37
N LEU A 66 5.83 -12.32 13.35
CA LEU A 66 6.65 -13.32 12.66
C LEU A 66 8.11 -12.92 12.75
N ASP A 67 8.98 -13.87 13.00
CA ASP A 67 10.41 -13.66 12.91
C ASP A 67 10.84 -13.62 11.44
N ALA A 68 11.71 -12.68 11.10
CA ALA A 68 12.20 -12.53 9.73
C ALA A 68 13.10 -13.73 9.35
N GLY A 69 12.70 -14.48 8.34
CA GLY A 69 13.52 -15.55 7.75
C GLY A 69 14.66 -14.98 6.89
N VAL A 70 15.76 -15.73 6.79
CA VAL A 70 16.95 -15.30 6.03
C VAL A 70 16.68 -15.16 4.51
N ARG A 71 15.72 -15.92 3.97
CA ARG A 71 15.44 -15.99 2.52
C ARG A 71 14.05 -15.49 2.14
N GLN A 72 13.18 -15.35 3.11
CA GLN A 72 11.80 -14.91 2.90
C GLN A 72 11.50 -13.80 3.88
N ARG A 73 11.06 -12.68 3.39
CA ARG A 73 10.69 -11.52 4.20
C ARG A 73 9.29 -11.05 3.80
N TYR A 74 8.40 -11.00 4.77
CA TYR A 74 7.17 -10.25 4.62
C TYR A 74 7.48 -8.77 4.76
N ARG A 75 6.99 -7.97 3.83
CA ARG A 75 7.26 -6.55 3.78
C ARG A 75 5.99 -5.74 3.60
N GLY A 76 5.95 -4.59 4.27
CA GLY A 76 5.02 -3.52 4.02
C GLY A 76 5.76 -2.31 3.42
N ILE A 77 5.13 -1.57 2.55
CA ILE A 77 5.62 -0.29 2.05
C ILE A 77 4.48 0.71 2.04
N CYS A 78 4.74 1.91 2.56
CA CYS A 78 3.79 3.01 2.55
C CYS A 78 4.45 4.25 1.97
N LYS A 79 4.00 4.70 0.81
CA LYS A 79 4.60 5.82 0.07
C LYS A 79 3.54 6.86 -0.28
N GLN A 80 3.90 8.15 -0.20
CA GLN A 80 3.10 9.22 -0.78
C GLN A 80 3.60 9.55 -2.18
N LEU A 81 2.69 9.58 -3.13
CA LEU A 81 2.91 10.04 -4.49
C LEU A 81 2.51 11.51 -4.57
N THR A 82 3.43 12.34 -5.02
CA THR A 82 3.28 13.80 -5.03
C THR A 82 3.35 14.41 -6.43
N THR A 83 3.39 13.58 -7.47
CA THR A 83 3.43 14.02 -8.86
C THR A 83 2.26 13.41 -9.61
N ALA A 84 1.35 14.25 -10.10
CA ALA A 84 0.25 13.83 -10.98
C ALA A 84 0.78 13.52 -12.39
N ASP A 85 0.02 12.72 -13.14
CA ASP A 85 0.28 12.34 -14.54
C ASP A 85 1.67 11.73 -14.80
N SER A 86 2.33 11.26 -13.77
CA SER A 86 3.63 10.61 -13.85
C SER A 86 3.58 9.23 -13.21
N ALA A 87 4.07 8.22 -13.92
CA ALA A 87 4.21 6.88 -13.36
C ALA A 87 5.27 6.88 -12.26
N ASP A 88 4.89 6.51 -11.06
CA ASP A 88 5.79 6.34 -9.92
C ASP A 88 5.90 4.87 -9.57
N SER A 89 7.12 4.35 -9.60
CA SER A 89 7.43 2.98 -9.17
C SER A 89 7.43 2.92 -7.65
N PHE A 90 6.46 2.25 -7.07
CA PHE A 90 6.38 2.08 -5.61
C PHE A 90 6.90 0.73 -5.12
N ILE A 91 6.97 -0.29 -6.00
CA ILE A 91 7.69 -1.54 -5.75
C ILE A 91 8.56 -1.84 -6.96
N THR A 92 9.84 -2.09 -6.72
CA THR A 92 10.76 -2.65 -7.73
C THR A 92 11.39 -3.90 -7.16
N CYS A 93 11.31 -5.00 -7.90
CA CYS A 93 11.89 -6.26 -7.48
C CYS A 93 13.42 -6.21 -7.57
N PRO A 94 14.14 -6.41 -6.44
CA PRO A 94 15.61 -6.38 -6.45
C PRO A 94 16.20 -7.49 -7.30
N ALA A 95 17.42 -7.26 -7.78
CA ALA A 95 18.18 -8.29 -8.49
C ALA A 95 18.35 -9.54 -7.62
N GLY A 96 18.10 -10.71 -8.20
CA GLY A 96 18.20 -11.99 -7.51
C GLY A 96 17.07 -12.27 -6.53
N SER A 97 15.96 -11.54 -6.65
CA SER A 97 14.75 -11.76 -5.84
C SER A 97 13.54 -12.05 -6.71
N THR A 98 12.51 -12.56 -6.07
CA THR A 98 11.14 -12.63 -6.57
C THR A 98 10.25 -12.00 -5.52
N ILE A 99 9.32 -11.13 -5.92
CA ILE A 99 8.34 -10.53 -5.04
C ILE A 99 6.96 -11.09 -5.36
N ILE A 100 6.25 -11.56 -4.32
CA ILE A 100 4.84 -11.93 -4.40
C ILE A 100 4.04 -10.85 -3.68
N VAL A 101 3.40 -9.98 -4.46
CA VAL A 101 2.55 -8.91 -3.92
C VAL A 101 1.19 -9.50 -3.60
N ASN A 102 0.75 -9.35 -2.36
CA ASN A 102 -0.52 -9.92 -1.89
C ASN A 102 -1.63 -8.88 -1.85
N PHE A 103 -1.27 -7.62 -1.62
CA PHE A 103 -2.23 -6.55 -1.46
C PHE A 103 -1.61 -5.20 -1.85
N VAL A 104 -2.41 -4.39 -2.54
CA VAL A 104 -2.07 -2.99 -2.84
C VAL A 104 -3.29 -2.13 -2.61
N GLN A 105 -3.11 -0.99 -1.98
CA GLN A 105 -4.17 -0.01 -1.73
C GLN A 105 -3.70 1.41 -2.00
N PHE A 106 -4.55 2.19 -2.63
CA PHE A 106 -4.36 3.60 -2.91
C PHE A 106 -5.40 4.42 -2.16
N CYS A 107 -4.98 5.48 -1.48
CA CYS A 107 -5.86 6.43 -0.80
C CYS A 107 -5.68 7.81 -1.44
N ASN A 108 -6.76 8.33 -2.01
CA ASN A 108 -6.77 9.68 -2.60
C ASN A 108 -6.91 10.73 -1.51
N GLN A 109 -5.95 11.65 -1.42
CA GLN A 109 -5.95 12.78 -0.50
C GLN A 109 -5.81 14.13 -1.23
N SER A 110 -6.11 14.16 -2.54
CA SER A 110 -5.92 15.35 -3.40
C SER A 110 -6.89 16.49 -3.12
N GLY A 111 -7.97 16.25 -2.37
CA GLY A 111 -9.07 17.21 -2.19
C GLY A 111 -10.14 17.15 -3.29
N GLY A 112 -9.90 16.43 -4.38
CA GLY A 112 -10.80 16.23 -5.50
C GLY A 112 -10.95 14.76 -5.89
N THR A 113 -11.76 14.47 -6.90
CA THR A 113 -11.89 13.14 -7.48
C THR A 113 -10.84 12.96 -8.57
N ALA A 114 -9.94 12.01 -8.38
CA ALA A 114 -8.98 11.60 -9.39
C ALA A 114 -9.65 10.64 -10.39
N SER A 115 -9.79 11.04 -11.65
CA SER A 115 -10.69 10.37 -12.60
C SER A 115 -10.00 9.35 -13.50
N ASN A 116 -8.70 9.48 -13.75
CA ASN A 116 -7.94 8.71 -14.73
C ASN A 116 -6.70 8.03 -14.19
N ASN A 117 -6.76 7.55 -12.97
CA ASN A 117 -5.63 6.82 -12.39
C ASN A 117 -5.34 5.54 -13.16
N SER A 118 -4.08 5.17 -13.29
CA SER A 118 -3.68 3.90 -13.87
C SER A 118 -2.68 3.15 -13.02
N PHE A 119 -2.88 1.84 -12.91
CA PHE A 119 -2.01 0.89 -12.24
C PHE A 119 -1.35 -0.01 -13.27
N THR A 120 -0.02 -0.10 -13.25
CA THR A 120 0.73 -0.82 -14.29
C THR A 120 1.81 -1.73 -13.72
N ILE A 121 2.12 -2.79 -14.45
CA ILE A 121 3.34 -3.60 -14.25
C ILE A 121 4.29 -3.30 -15.40
N THR A 122 5.54 -3.00 -15.08
CA THR A 122 6.63 -3.01 -16.05
C THR A 122 7.39 -4.33 -15.91
N ASP A 123 7.38 -5.12 -16.97
CA ASP A 123 8.15 -6.35 -17.12
C ASP A 123 9.49 -5.97 -17.75
N SER A 124 10.54 -6.08 -16.96
CA SER A 124 11.89 -5.69 -17.36
C SER A 124 12.47 -6.65 -18.42
N SER A 125 12.12 -7.93 -18.36
CA SER A 125 12.61 -8.96 -19.26
C SER A 125 12.02 -8.81 -20.67
N ALA A 126 10.76 -8.40 -20.76
CA ALA A 126 10.05 -8.14 -22.01
C ALA A 126 10.15 -6.68 -22.47
N SER A 127 10.77 -5.80 -21.69
CA SER A 127 10.82 -4.34 -21.92
C SER A 127 9.43 -3.76 -22.18
N SER A 128 8.42 -4.22 -21.47
CA SER A 128 7.02 -3.88 -21.70
C SER A 128 6.30 -3.44 -20.45
N THR A 129 5.40 -2.46 -20.59
CA THR A 129 4.52 -2.00 -19.51
C THR A 129 3.08 -2.34 -19.86
N LYS A 130 2.37 -2.96 -18.93
CA LYS A 130 0.97 -3.35 -19.07
C LYS A 130 0.11 -2.67 -18.03
N ILE A 131 -1.01 -2.09 -18.46
CA ILE A 131 -2.04 -1.58 -17.56
C ILE A 131 -2.76 -2.77 -16.95
N ILE A 132 -2.81 -2.81 -15.61
CA ILE A 132 -3.53 -3.83 -14.85
C ILE A 132 -4.92 -3.35 -14.54
N ASP A 133 -5.04 -2.05 -14.19
CA ASP A 133 -6.32 -1.43 -13.90
C ASP A 133 -6.26 0.08 -14.17
N LYS A 134 -7.45 0.65 -14.40
CA LYS A 134 -7.64 2.08 -14.61
C LYS A 134 -8.99 2.50 -14.06
N GLY A 135 -9.04 3.61 -13.34
CA GLY A 135 -10.30 4.08 -12.80
C GLY A 135 -10.22 5.33 -11.96
N ALA A 136 -11.40 5.80 -11.56
CA ALA A 136 -11.55 6.96 -10.70
C ALA A 136 -11.47 6.57 -9.22
N VAL A 137 -10.89 7.45 -8.41
CA VAL A 137 -10.87 7.36 -6.95
C VAL A 137 -11.38 8.68 -6.38
N ALA A 138 -12.51 8.64 -5.68
CA ALA A 138 -13.10 9.82 -5.08
C ALA A 138 -12.16 10.46 -4.05
N ASN A 139 -12.38 11.73 -3.73
CA ASN A 139 -11.66 12.39 -2.62
C ASN A 139 -11.86 11.61 -1.32
N ASN A 140 -10.78 11.39 -0.59
CA ASN A 140 -10.72 10.51 0.59
C ASN A 140 -11.18 9.06 0.31
N GLY A 141 -11.35 8.72 -0.95
CA GLY A 141 -11.68 7.37 -1.39
C GLY A 141 -10.46 6.46 -1.43
N ILE A 142 -10.75 5.17 -1.50
CA ILE A 142 -9.76 4.13 -1.64
C ILE A 142 -10.02 3.30 -2.89
N ALA A 143 -8.94 2.87 -3.53
CA ALA A 143 -8.94 1.80 -4.51
C ALA A 143 -7.88 0.79 -4.12
N GLY A 144 -8.06 -0.46 -4.45
CA GLY A 144 -7.10 -1.47 -4.08
C GLY A 144 -7.33 -2.78 -4.80
N PHE A 145 -6.28 -3.58 -4.80
CA PHE A 145 -6.28 -4.88 -5.43
C PHE A 145 -5.98 -5.95 -4.40
N ASN A 146 -6.92 -6.85 -4.23
CA ASN A 146 -6.74 -8.09 -3.48
C ASN A 146 -6.46 -9.23 -4.47
N ARG A 147 -5.43 -9.03 -5.30
CA ARG A 147 -4.96 -10.02 -6.27
C ARG A 147 -3.47 -10.19 -6.10
N THR A 148 -3.02 -11.43 -6.25
CA THR A 148 -1.58 -11.73 -6.20
C THR A 148 -0.92 -11.38 -7.51
N PHE A 149 0.16 -10.59 -7.43
CA PHE A 149 1.06 -10.31 -8.54
C PHE A 149 2.43 -10.91 -8.22
N VAL A 150 3.09 -11.44 -9.22
CA VAL A 150 4.48 -11.89 -9.10
C VAL A 150 5.36 -10.97 -9.92
N LEU A 151 6.40 -10.45 -9.27
CA LEU A 151 7.43 -9.62 -9.91
C LEU A 151 8.72 -10.40 -9.90
N GLU A 152 9.34 -10.52 -11.06
CA GLU A 152 10.69 -11.05 -11.21
C GLU A 152 11.74 -9.94 -11.07
N SER A 153 12.99 -10.34 -11.04
CA SER A 153 14.11 -9.41 -10.89
C SER A 153 14.07 -8.27 -11.91
N GLY A 154 14.01 -7.03 -11.44
CA GLY A 154 13.94 -5.83 -12.27
C GLY A 154 12.53 -5.36 -12.63
N ASP A 155 11.50 -6.17 -12.41
CA ASP A 155 10.12 -5.77 -12.64
C ASP A 155 9.66 -4.73 -11.63
N SER A 156 8.67 -3.92 -12.00
CA SER A 156 8.12 -2.92 -11.10
C SER A 156 6.60 -2.80 -11.17
N LEU A 157 6.01 -2.45 -10.03
CA LEU A 157 4.64 -1.95 -9.94
C LEU A 157 4.67 -0.43 -9.92
N ASN A 158 3.85 0.17 -10.76
CA ASN A 158 3.77 1.61 -10.89
C ASN A 158 2.32 2.08 -10.78
N PHE A 159 2.15 3.28 -10.27
CA PHE A 159 0.87 3.96 -10.23
C PHE A 159 1.03 5.36 -10.82
N THR A 160 0.09 5.74 -11.67
CA THR A 160 0.01 7.08 -12.27
C THR A 160 -1.29 7.72 -11.79
N PRO A 161 -1.25 8.59 -10.78
CA PRO A 161 -2.42 9.38 -10.40
C PRO A 161 -2.61 10.55 -11.36
N ASP A 162 -3.85 10.95 -11.65
CA ASP A 162 -4.15 12.21 -12.35
C ASP A 162 -4.33 13.41 -11.41
N GLU A 163 -4.32 13.16 -10.10
CA GLU A 163 -4.39 14.15 -9.04
C GLU A 163 -3.38 13.82 -7.93
N GLN A 164 -3.12 14.74 -7.02
CA GLN A 164 -2.18 14.52 -5.91
C GLN A 164 -2.62 15.24 -4.62
N PRO A 165 -2.19 14.78 -3.42
CA PRO A 165 -1.37 13.59 -3.19
C PRO A 165 -2.18 12.31 -3.14
N PHE A 166 -1.53 11.20 -3.48
CA PHE A 166 -2.00 9.84 -3.20
C PHE A 166 -1.08 9.14 -2.22
N ASN A 167 -1.65 8.36 -1.31
CA ASN A 167 -0.88 7.43 -0.51
C ASN A 167 -1.05 6.02 -1.07
N VAL A 168 0.04 5.30 -1.20
CA VAL A 168 0.06 3.90 -1.63
C VAL A 168 0.55 3.06 -0.47
N TYR A 169 -0.18 2.00 -0.16
CA TYR A 169 0.27 0.95 0.72
C TYR A 169 0.30 -0.37 -0.04
N ALA A 170 1.36 -1.16 0.15
CA ALA A 170 1.43 -2.50 -0.39
C ALA A 170 2.04 -3.47 0.63
N SER A 171 1.54 -4.70 0.65
CA SER A 171 2.13 -5.80 1.40
C SER A 171 2.56 -6.93 0.47
N PHE A 172 3.74 -7.49 0.71
CA PHE A 172 4.32 -8.50 -0.17
C PHE A 172 5.30 -9.42 0.55
N LEU A 173 5.56 -10.56 -0.08
CA LEU A 173 6.62 -11.50 0.30
C LEU A 173 7.79 -11.35 -0.67
N GLU A 174 8.95 -10.97 -0.16
CA GLU A 174 10.23 -10.99 -0.88
C GLU A 174 10.91 -12.35 -0.65
N ILE A 175 11.24 -13.04 -1.73
CA ILE A 175 11.98 -14.30 -1.74
C ILE A 175 13.32 -14.04 -2.41
N ARG A 176 14.41 -14.21 -1.69
CA ARG A 176 15.76 -14.14 -2.25
C ARG A 176 16.13 -15.45 -2.90
N ASN A 177 16.40 -15.42 -4.17
CA ASN A 177 16.82 -16.58 -4.93
C ASN A 177 18.26 -16.96 -4.49
N PRO A 178 18.56 -18.26 -4.28
CA PRO A 178 19.91 -18.68 -4.00
C PRO A 178 20.84 -18.32 -5.16
N PRO A 179 22.10 -17.92 -4.91
CA PRO A 179 23.04 -17.73 -5.98
C PRO A 179 23.16 -19.03 -6.79
N ILE A 180 23.08 -18.90 -8.12
CA ILE A 180 23.29 -20.05 -9.01
C ILE A 180 24.71 -20.53 -8.77
N ARG A 181 24.88 -21.70 -8.11
CA ARG A 181 26.18 -22.31 -7.94
C ARG A 181 26.63 -22.87 -9.29
N GLY A 182 27.66 -22.29 -9.86
CA GLY A 182 28.40 -22.87 -11.00
C GLY A 182 28.20 -22.17 -12.33
N GLN A 183 28.47 -20.89 -12.42
CA GLN A 183 28.93 -20.26 -13.65
C GLN A 183 30.27 -19.61 -13.38
#